data_a0dd50f0be1e3b0f3d86102ef69da55d
#
_entry.id   a0dd50f0be1e3b0f3d86102ef69da55d
#
_cell.length_a   1.000
_cell.length_b   1.000
_cell.length_c   1.000
_cell.angle_alpha   90.00
_cell.angle_beta   90.00
_cell.angle_gamma   90.00
#
_symmetry.space_group_name_H-M   'P 1'
#
loop_
_entity.id
_entity.type
_entity.pdbx_description
1 polymer ?
#
loop_
_entity_poly.entity_id
_entity_poly.type
_entity_poly.pdbx_seq_one_letter_code
_entity_poly.pdbx_strand_id
1 'polypeptide(L)'
;QLTRRAASSSMEAMAGALLDAQVDLNPHQIDAAMFATSNPLSKGVILADEVGLGKTIEAGLLIAQRWAERKRRILVITPANLRKQWHQELADKFGLPATIFEAKSFRQLVKEGAVNPFNRSGIIICSYQFAARKAVEVKAVAWDLVVIDESHNFRNNVKGKRDEEGNVIKKSRYERLMQDILQSGVKTKVLL
;
A
#
# COMPACT_ATOMS: atom_id res chain seq x y z
N GLN A 1 -27.08 -2.37 -15.06
CA GLN A 1 -26.41 -1.32 -15.87
C GLN A 1 -25.28 -0.61 -15.11
N LEU A 2 -25.40 -0.39 -13.80
CA LEU A 2 -24.36 0.27 -12.98
C LEU A 2 -23.09 -0.56 -12.83
N THR A 3 -23.20 -1.88 -12.68
CA THR A 3 -22.06 -2.79 -12.57
C THR A 3 -21.26 -2.92 -13.88
N ARG A 4 -21.91 -2.89 -15.04
CA ARG A 4 -21.22 -2.91 -16.33
C ARG A 4 -20.45 -1.62 -16.63
N ARG A 5 -20.98 -0.45 -16.24
CA ARG A 5 -20.27 0.83 -16.40
C ARG A 5 -19.05 0.95 -15.49
N ALA A 6 -19.13 0.44 -14.26
CA ALA A 6 -17.99 0.42 -13.35
C ALA A 6 -16.86 -0.49 -13.84
N ALA A 7 -17.19 -1.64 -14.44
CA ALA A 7 -16.20 -2.56 -14.99
C ALA A 7 -15.51 -2.00 -16.26
N SER A 8 -16.25 -1.31 -17.14
CA SER A 8 -15.64 -0.70 -18.34
C SER A 8 -14.71 0.45 -17.99
N SER A 9 -15.08 1.31 -17.03
CA SER A 9 -14.22 2.41 -16.60
C SER A 9 -12.93 1.92 -15.89
N SER A 10 -13.01 0.80 -15.19
CA SER A 10 -11.85 0.16 -14.55
C SER A 10 -10.90 -0.47 -15.59
N MET A 11 -11.44 -1.10 -16.64
CA MET A 11 -10.63 -1.63 -17.74
C MET A 11 -9.97 -0.51 -18.58
N GLU A 12 -10.67 0.58 -18.84
CA GLU A 12 -10.09 1.74 -19.53
C GLU A 12 -8.99 2.40 -18.71
N ALA A 13 -9.19 2.54 -17.39
CA ALA A 13 -8.16 3.07 -16.51
C ALA A 13 -6.92 2.16 -16.43
N MET A 14 -7.12 0.84 -16.44
CA MET A 14 -6.02 -0.13 -16.49
C MET A 14 -5.29 -0.07 -17.83
N ALA A 15 -6.00 -0.01 -18.95
CA ALA A 15 -5.40 0.13 -20.27
C ALA A 15 -4.56 1.40 -20.38
N GLY A 16 -5.05 2.54 -19.83
CA GLY A 16 -4.28 3.77 -19.73
C GLY A 16 -3.02 3.62 -18.90
N ALA A 17 -3.12 3.02 -17.72
CA ALA A 17 -1.98 2.77 -16.84
C ALA A 17 -0.92 1.84 -17.47
N LEU A 18 -1.35 0.86 -18.27
CA LEU A 18 -0.47 -0.05 -19.01
C LEU A 18 0.27 0.66 -20.15
N LEU A 19 -0.40 1.58 -20.87
CA LEU A 19 0.19 2.35 -21.96
C LEU A 19 1.21 3.37 -21.44
N ASP A 20 0.98 3.94 -20.27
CA ASP A 20 1.87 4.93 -19.65
C ASP A 20 3.04 4.27 -18.90
N ALA A 21 2.97 2.97 -18.61
CA ALA A 21 4.03 2.26 -17.90
C ALA A 21 5.21 1.95 -18.83
N GLN A 22 6.39 2.43 -18.45
CA GLN A 22 7.66 2.13 -19.15
C GLN A 22 8.26 0.81 -18.65
N VAL A 23 7.51 -0.29 -18.80
CA VAL A 23 7.91 -1.61 -18.29
C VAL A 23 7.57 -2.69 -19.31
N ASP A 24 8.49 -3.63 -19.51
CA ASP A 24 8.18 -4.89 -20.18
C ASP A 24 7.31 -5.75 -19.26
N LEU A 25 6.01 -5.75 -19.52
CA LEU A 25 5.04 -6.43 -18.69
C LEU A 25 4.86 -7.87 -19.12
N ASN A 26 5.00 -8.78 -18.20
CA ASN A 26 4.62 -10.18 -18.42
C ASN A 26 3.09 -10.36 -18.31
N PRO A 27 2.46 -11.20 -19.14
CA PRO A 27 1.00 -11.41 -19.10
C PRO A 27 0.47 -11.75 -17.71
N HIS A 28 1.18 -12.55 -16.90
CA HIS A 28 0.75 -12.92 -15.55
C HIS A 28 0.69 -11.71 -14.58
N GLN A 29 1.56 -10.71 -14.76
CA GLN A 29 1.53 -9.48 -13.94
C GLN A 29 0.29 -8.64 -14.24
N ILE A 30 -0.10 -8.59 -15.51
CA ILE A 30 -1.34 -7.93 -15.94
C ILE A 30 -2.55 -8.66 -15.37
N ASP A 31 -2.57 -10.01 -15.47
CA ASP A 31 -3.66 -10.82 -14.94
C ASP A 31 -3.80 -10.68 -13.42
N ALA A 32 -2.68 -10.65 -12.67
CA ALA A 32 -2.68 -10.42 -11.23
C ALA A 32 -3.23 -9.04 -10.87
N ALA A 33 -2.81 -7.98 -11.57
CA ALA A 33 -3.31 -6.64 -11.36
C ALA A 33 -4.81 -6.53 -11.75
N MET A 34 -5.23 -7.15 -12.84
CA MET A 34 -6.63 -7.21 -13.24
C MET A 34 -7.49 -7.96 -12.22
N PHE A 35 -7.01 -9.10 -11.71
CA PHE A 35 -7.70 -9.85 -10.65
C PHE A 35 -7.87 -9.02 -9.39
N ALA A 36 -6.82 -8.31 -8.98
CA ALA A 36 -6.84 -7.42 -7.81
C ALA A 36 -7.88 -6.29 -7.93
N THR A 37 -8.24 -5.90 -9.14
CA THR A 37 -9.16 -4.79 -9.42
C THR A 37 -10.56 -5.23 -9.79
N SER A 38 -10.73 -6.46 -10.27
CA SER A 38 -11.99 -6.99 -10.82
C SER A 38 -13.03 -7.30 -9.76
N ASN A 39 -12.64 -7.43 -8.49
CA ASN A 39 -13.58 -7.77 -7.43
C ASN A 39 -13.87 -6.57 -6.51
N PRO A 40 -14.92 -5.79 -6.79
CA PRO A 40 -15.27 -4.60 -6.00
C PRO A 40 -15.70 -4.91 -4.55
N LEU A 41 -16.00 -6.18 -4.25
CA LEU A 41 -16.36 -6.65 -2.90
C LEU A 41 -15.13 -7.07 -2.09
N SER A 42 -14.00 -7.29 -2.73
CA SER A 42 -12.76 -7.65 -2.06
C SER A 42 -12.16 -6.43 -1.35
N LYS A 43 -12.12 -6.48 -0.02
CA LYS A 43 -11.46 -5.45 0.81
C LYS A 43 -9.93 -5.60 0.84
N GLY A 44 -9.36 -6.58 0.13
CA GLY A 44 -7.92 -6.80 0.09
C GLY A 44 -7.52 -7.91 -0.86
N VAL A 45 -6.29 -7.84 -1.33
CA VAL A 45 -5.65 -8.82 -2.21
C VAL A 45 -4.30 -9.20 -1.63
N ILE A 46 -3.96 -10.48 -1.71
CA ILE A 46 -2.62 -10.99 -1.42
C ILE A 46 -2.01 -11.35 -2.77
N LEU A 47 -0.93 -10.65 -3.14
CA LEU A 47 -0.11 -11.00 -4.29
C LEU A 47 1.00 -11.91 -3.79
N ALA A 48 0.79 -13.22 -3.92
CA ALA A 48 1.64 -14.27 -3.36
C ALA A 48 2.47 -14.96 -4.45
N ASP A 49 3.15 -14.18 -5.26
CA ASP A 49 4.04 -14.71 -6.28
C ASP A 49 5.42 -15.08 -5.74
N GLU A 50 6.16 -15.91 -6.46
CA GLU A 50 7.52 -16.31 -6.05
C GLU A 50 8.45 -15.10 -5.91
N VAL A 51 9.43 -15.21 -5.01
CA VAL A 51 10.41 -14.15 -4.75
C VAL A 51 11.17 -13.81 -6.05
N GLY A 52 11.09 -12.56 -6.49
CA GLY A 52 11.82 -12.08 -7.68
C GLY A 52 10.99 -11.91 -8.95
N LEU A 53 9.73 -12.34 -8.99
CA LEU A 53 8.89 -12.28 -10.21
C LEU A 53 8.13 -10.95 -10.41
N GLY A 54 8.55 -9.88 -9.75
CA GLY A 54 8.04 -8.55 -10.08
C GLY A 54 6.83 -8.07 -9.27
N LYS A 55 6.64 -8.53 -8.03
CA LYS A 55 5.55 -8.08 -7.14
C LYS A 55 5.45 -6.55 -7.03
N THR A 56 6.60 -5.86 -7.04
CA THR A 56 6.63 -4.39 -7.06
C THR A 56 5.99 -3.82 -8.33
N ILE A 57 6.13 -4.52 -9.46
CA ILE A 57 5.50 -4.12 -10.74
C ILE A 57 3.99 -4.28 -10.65
N GLU A 58 3.51 -5.43 -10.16
CA GLU A 58 2.07 -5.70 -9.99
C GLU A 58 1.42 -4.69 -9.05
N ALA A 59 2.07 -4.41 -7.93
CA ALA A 59 1.59 -3.38 -7.00
C ALA A 59 1.70 -1.98 -7.59
N GLY A 60 2.72 -1.69 -8.39
CA GLY A 60 2.89 -0.45 -9.13
C GLY A 60 1.76 -0.22 -10.14
N LEU A 61 1.38 -1.26 -10.89
CA LEU A 61 0.23 -1.23 -11.81
C LEU A 61 -1.07 -0.92 -11.06
N LEU A 62 -1.28 -1.55 -9.91
CA LEU A 62 -2.46 -1.31 -9.09
C LEU A 62 -2.49 0.13 -8.54
N ILE A 63 -1.34 0.64 -8.12
CA ILE A 63 -1.21 2.05 -7.69
C ILE A 63 -1.51 2.99 -8.86
N ALA A 64 -0.96 2.72 -10.06
CA ALA A 64 -1.17 3.52 -11.25
C ALA A 64 -2.65 3.53 -11.67
N GLN A 65 -3.31 2.38 -11.63
CA GLN A 65 -4.74 2.31 -11.88
C GLN A 65 -5.55 3.12 -10.87
N ARG A 66 -5.30 2.97 -9.56
CA ARG A 66 -5.99 3.76 -8.54
C ARG A 66 -5.74 5.26 -8.72
N TRP A 67 -4.52 5.60 -9.13
CA TRP A 67 -4.18 6.98 -9.46
C TRP A 67 -4.97 7.51 -10.67
N ALA A 68 -5.12 6.72 -11.73
CA ALA A 68 -5.95 7.05 -12.90
C ALA A 68 -7.44 7.23 -12.51
N GLU A 69 -7.94 6.42 -11.57
CA GLU A 69 -9.28 6.55 -10.99
C GLU A 69 -9.43 7.77 -10.04
N ARG A 70 -8.44 8.65 -9.99
CA ARG A 70 -8.40 9.82 -9.08
C ARG A 70 -8.42 9.48 -7.59
N LYS A 71 -8.00 8.27 -7.21
CA LYS A 71 -7.75 7.89 -5.83
C LYS A 71 -6.38 8.44 -5.43
N ARG A 72 -6.35 9.32 -4.44
CA ARG A 72 -5.15 10.11 -4.12
C ARG A 72 -4.58 9.84 -2.73
N ARG A 73 -5.24 9.06 -1.90
CA ARG A 73 -4.74 8.70 -0.57
C ARG A 73 -4.18 7.28 -0.60
N ILE A 74 -2.90 7.18 -0.97
CA ILE A 74 -2.22 5.90 -1.16
C ILE A 74 -1.05 5.80 -0.19
N LEU A 75 -0.96 4.71 0.54
CA LEU A 75 0.10 4.42 1.49
C LEU A 75 0.84 3.15 1.09
N VAL A 76 2.17 3.25 0.99
CA VAL A 76 3.08 2.11 0.82
C VAL A 76 3.89 1.95 2.10
N ILE A 77 3.76 0.80 2.74
CA ILE A 77 4.54 0.41 3.93
C ILE A 77 5.51 -0.69 3.51
N THR A 78 6.81 -0.43 3.66
CA THR A 78 7.88 -1.29 3.16
C THR A 78 9.04 -1.35 4.17
N PRO A 79 9.97 -2.32 4.06
CA PRO A 79 11.23 -2.28 4.80
C PRO A 79 11.99 -0.96 4.59
N ALA A 80 12.70 -0.51 5.62
CA ALA A 80 13.35 0.80 5.60
C ALA A 80 14.36 0.98 4.45
N ASN A 81 15.03 -0.08 4.05
CA ASN A 81 16.02 -0.11 2.96
C ASN A 81 15.35 -0.04 1.57
N LEU A 82 14.10 -0.47 1.41
CA LEU A 82 13.40 -0.50 0.12
C LEU A 82 12.63 0.78 -0.22
N ARG A 83 12.51 1.73 0.72
CA ARG A 83 11.75 2.98 0.50
C ARG A 83 12.22 3.80 -0.70
N LYS A 84 13.54 3.91 -0.87
CA LYS A 84 14.13 4.64 -2.01
C LYS A 84 13.90 3.92 -3.32
N GLN A 85 14.01 2.60 -3.31
CA GLN A 85 13.73 1.77 -4.48
C GLN A 85 12.26 1.94 -4.91
N TRP A 86 11.31 1.82 -3.98
CA TRP A 86 9.90 2.07 -4.24
C TRP A 86 9.63 3.46 -4.83
N HIS A 87 10.26 4.48 -4.24
CA HIS A 87 10.13 5.85 -4.73
C HIS A 87 10.62 5.98 -6.18
N GLN A 88 11.78 5.41 -6.47
CA GLN A 88 12.38 5.44 -7.80
C GLN A 88 11.56 4.64 -8.81
N GLU A 89 11.15 3.42 -8.46
CA GLU A 89 10.35 2.58 -9.36
C GLU A 89 9.00 3.21 -9.71
N LEU A 90 8.32 3.84 -8.75
CA LEU A 90 7.06 4.55 -9.02
C LEU A 90 7.28 5.74 -9.96
N ALA A 91 8.38 6.46 -9.81
CA ALA A 91 8.70 7.58 -10.70
C ALA A 91 9.12 7.11 -12.09
N ASP A 92 10.10 6.19 -12.16
CA ASP A 92 10.73 5.83 -13.43
C ASP A 92 9.85 4.93 -14.30
N LYS A 93 9.11 4.00 -13.67
CA LYS A 93 8.30 3.01 -14.40
C LYS A 93 6.85 3.46 -14.62
N PHE A 94 6.30 4.24 -13.71
CA PHE A 94 4.88 4.61 -13.72
C PHE A 94 4.63 6.13 -13.80
N GLY A 95 5.68 6.96 -13.78
CA GLY A 95 5.52 8.42 -13.77
C GLY A 95 4.78 8.97 -12.55
N LEU A 96 4.74 8.21 -11.45
CA LEU A 96 3.92 8.53 -10.29
C LEU A 96 4.74 9.27 -9.22
N PRO A 97 4.28 10.46 -8.77
CA PRO A 97 4.96 11.18 -7.71
C PRO A 97 4.67 10.55 -6.35
N ALA A 98 5.70 10.18 -5.63
CA ALA A 98 5.62 9.66 -4.28
C ALA A 98 6.47 10.47 -3.31
N THR A 99 6.12 10.43 -2.02
CA THR A 99 6.86 11.14 -0.96
C THR A 99 7.27 10.15 0.12
N ILE A 100 8.56 10.11 0.44
CA ILE A 100 9.06 9.30 1.55
C ILE A 100 8.83 10.02 2.87
N PHE A 101 8.06 9.40 3.77
CA PHE A 101 7.86 9.89 5.13
C PHE A 101 8.80 9.20 6.11
N GLU A 102 9.50 10.05 6.85
CA GLU A 102 10.35 9.69 7.97
C GLU A 102 10.27 10.74 9.08
N ALA A 103 10.92 10.49 10.21
CA ALA A 103 10.77 11.33 11.40
C ALA A 103 11.11 12.81 11.15
N LYS A 104 12.06 13.08 10.23
CA LYS A 104 12.46 14.47 9.90
C LYS A 104 11.39 15.17 9.10
N SER A 105 10.98 14.59 7.96
CA SER A 105 9.95 15.16 7.07
C SER A 105 8.61 15.31 7.78
N PHE A 106 8.22 14.33 8.59
CA PHE A 106 6.98 14.38 9.36
C PHE A 106 6.99 15.53 10.38
N ARG A 107 8.07 15.67 11.16
CA ARG A 107 8.19 16.79 12.13
C ARG A 107 8.19 18.15 11.46
N GLN A 108 8.77 18.26 10.26
CA GLN A 108 8.76 19.50 9.50
C GLN A 108 7.33 19.89 9.12
N LEU A 109 6.54 18.95 8.57
CA LEU A 109 5.14 19.22 8.22
C LEU A 109 4.27 19.60 9.43
N VAL A 110 4.51 18.98 10.58
CA VAL A 110 3.81 19.35 11.83
C VAL A 110 4.18 20.78 12.25
N LYS A 111 5.45 21.20 12.14
CA LYS A 111 5.88 22.59 12.41
C LYS A 111 5.27 23.58 11.44
N GLU A 112 5.01 23.18 10.20
CA GLU A 112 4.34 23.97 9.18
C GLU A 112 2.82 24.03 9.37
N GLY A 113 2.30 23.42 10.44
CA GLY A 113 0.88 23.50 10.83
C GLY A 113 0.03 22.31 10.41
N ALA A 114 0.60 21.24 9.84
CA ALA A 114 -0.17 20.05 9.51
C ALA A 114 -0.59 19.31 10.79
N VAL A 115 -1.90 19.18 11.02
CA VAL A 115 -2.48 18.43 12.15
C VAL A 115 -2.14 16.94 12.02
N ASN A 116 -2.32 16.40 10.85
CA ASN A 116 -1.90 15.03 10.51
C ASN A 116 -1.25 15.04 9.12
N PRO A 117 0.09 14.97 9.03
CA PRO A 117 0.81 14.95 7.75
C PRO A 117 0.40 13.83 6.80
N PHE A 118 -0.12 12.71 7.31
CA PHE A 118 -0.64 11.62 6.47
C PHE A 118 -1.96 11.99 5.77
N ASN A 119 -2.73 12.93 6.30
CA ASN A 119 -4.01 13.33 5.71
C ASN A 119 -3.82 14.31 4.56
N ARG A 120 -3.11 13.87 3.54
CA ARG A 120 -2.84 14.63 2.32
C ARG A 120 -3.09 13.78 1.06
N SER A 121 -3.28 14.45 -0.04
CA SER A 121 -3.35 13.83 -1.36
C SER A 121 -1.95 13.44 -1.82
N GLY A 122 -1.79 12.25 -2.35
CA GLY A 122 -0.53 11.74 -2.88
C GLY A 122 -0.25 10.29 -2.50
N ILE A 123 0.91 9.80 -2.95
CA ILE A 123 1.45 8.50 -2.59
C ILE A 123 2.50 8.73 -1.49
N ILE A 124 2.29 8.13 -0.34
CA ILE A 124 3.21 8.21 0.80
C ILE A 124 3.89 6.86 0.97
N ILE A 125 5.21 6.87 1.06
CA ILE A 125 6.03 5.69 1.33
C ILE A 125 6.63 5.83 2.72
N CYS A 126 6.47 4.83 3.57
CA CYS A 126 7.11 4.84 4.89
C CYS A 126 7.58 3.46 5.32
N SER A 127 8.45 3.41 6.33
CA SER A 127 8.88 2.13 6.89
C SER A 127 7.87 1.60 7.90
N TYR A 128 7.90 0.28 8.12
CA TYR A 128 7.12 -0.39 9.16
C TYR A 128 7.29 0.27 10.54
N GLN A 129 8.55 0.53 10.92
CA GLN A 129 8.87 1.12 12.21
C GLN A 129 8.28 2.52 12.34
N PHE A 130 8.26 3.27 11.25
CA PHE A 130 7.69 4.60 11.24
C PHE A 130 6.16 4.56 11.28
N ALA A 131 5.53 3.72 10.46
CA ALA A 131 4.09 3.52 10.46
C ALA A 131 3.59 3.03 11.84
N ALA A 132 4.30 2.08 12.47
CA ALA A 132 3.94 1.59 13.79
C ALA A 132 4.07 2.63 14.89
N ARG A 133 5.05 3.55 14.80
CA ARG A 133 5.17 4.68 15.74
C ARG A 133 4.08 5.72 15.54
N LYS A 134 3.55 5.81 14.33
CA LYS A 134 2.54 6.76 13.89
C LYS A 134 1.17 6.09 13.62
N ALA A 135 0.91 4.97 14.29
CA ALA A 135 -0.29 4.16 14.05
C ALA A 135 -1.60 4.96 14.23
N VAL A 136 -1.64 5.88 15.18
CA VAL A 136 -2.82 6.73 15.43
C VAL A 136 -3.07 7.65 14.23
N GLU A 137 -2.03 8.33 13.76
CA GLU A 137 -2.11 9.25 12.62
C GLU A 137 -2.41 8.50 11.31
N VAL A 138 -1.83 7.31 11.12
CA VAL A 138 -2.09 6.45 9.96
C VAL A 138 -3.55 5.98 9.95
N LYS A 139 -4.05 5.50 11.09
CA LYS A 139 -5.44 5.01 11.25
C LYS A 139 -6.48 6.10 11.04
N ALA A 140 -6.17 7.33 11.37
CA ALA A 140 -7.07 8.47 11.23
C ALA A 140 -7.32 8.89 9.77
N VAL A 141 -6.61 8.30 8.79
CA VAL A 141 -6.76 8.62 7.37
C VAL A 141 -7.64 7.60 6.67
N ALA A 142 -8.61 8.08 5.91
CA ALA A 142 -9.42 7.23 5.02
C ALA A 142 -8.63 6.92 3.73
N TRP A 143 -7.79 5.89 3.79
CA TRP A 143 -6.95 5.47 2.67
C TRP A 143 -7.78 4.86 1.54
N ASP A 144 -7.47 5.23 0.30
CA ASP A 144 -8.02 4.59 -0.88
C ASP A 144 -7.31 3.26 -1.17
N LEU A 145 -5.99 3.21 -0.93
CA LEU A 145 -5.15 2.01 -1.10
C LEU A 145 -4.05 1.99 -0.04
N VAL A 146 -3.84 0.83 0.57
CA VAL A 146 -2.66 0.55 1.40
C VAL A 146 -1.95 -0.68 0.85
N VAL A 147 -0.68 -0.51 0.49
CA VAL A 147 0.22 -1.58 0.06
C VAL A 147 1.19 -1.88 1.20
N ILE A 148 1.34 -3.15 1.53
CA ILE A 148 2.28 -3.64 2.54
C ILE A 148 3.21 -4.63 1.85
N ASP A 149 4.42 -4.18 1.62
CA ASP A 149 5.47 -4.97 0.99
C ASP A 149 6.18 -5.87 1.99
N GLU A 150 6.69 -7.02 1.55
CA GLU A 150 7.36 -8.00 2.41
C GLU A 150 6.51 -8.41 3.64
N SER A 151 5.22 -8.60 3.43
CA SER A 151 4.24 -8.85 4.51
C SER A 151 4.57 -10.10 5.35
N HIS A 152 5.33 -11.05 4.81
CA HIS A 152 5.80 -12.24 5.52
C HIS A 152 6.68 -11.91 6.73
N ASN A 153 7.38 -10.78 6.73
CA ASN A 153 8.16 -10.30 7.87
C ASN A 153 7.31 -10.04 9.11
N PHE A 154 5.99 -9.84 8.93
CA PHE A 154 5.08 -9.71 10.05
C PHE A 154 4.85 -11.03 10.79
N ARG A 155 4.94 -12.17 10.10
CA ARG A 155 4.78 -13.49 10.75
C ARG A 155 5.87 -13.77 11.77
N ASN A 156 7.10 -13.36 11.51
CA ASN A 156 8.27 -13.70 12.31
C ASN A 156 8.56 -12.68 13.41
N ASN A 157 8.29 -11.39 13.20
CA ASN A 157 8.63 -10.30 14.11
C ASN A 157 7.44 -9.78 14.94
N VAL A 158 6.27 -10.37 14.77
CA VAL A 158 4.99 -9.79 15.22
C VAL A 158 4.46 -10.46 16.50
N LYS A 159 5.05 -11.57 16.95
CA LYS A 159 4.58 -12.23 18.17
C LYS A 159 4.84 -11.31 19.37
N GLY A 160 3.76 -10.72 19.89
CA GLY A 160 3.76 -10.07 21.19
C GLY A 160 4.17 -11.04 22.29
N LYS A 161 4.37 -10.56 23.51
CA LYS A 161 4.61 -11.45 24.66
C LYS A 161 3.38 -12.34 24.86
N ARG A 162 3.63 -13.63 24.91
CA ARG A 162 2.63 -14.66 25.20
C ARG A 162 3.01 -15.33 26.53
N ASP A 163 2.01 -15.83 27.26
CA ASP A 163 2.23 -16.70 28.43
C ASP A 163 2.62 -18.11 27.99
N GLU A 164 2.88 -18.97 28.97
CA GLU A 164 3.24 -20.38 28.75
C GLU A 164 2.13 -21.17 28.06
N GLU A 165 0.89 -20.71 28.18
CA GLU A 165 -0.31 -21.30 27.54
C GLU A 165 -0.56 -20.74 26.12
N GLY A 166 0.26 -19.78 25.64
CA GLY A 166 0.16 -19.18 24.32
C GLY A 166 -0.80 -17.99 24.22
N ASN A 167 -1.40 -17.52 25.32
CA ASN A 167 -2.26 -16.36 25.34
C ASN A 167 -1.47 -15.06 25.20
N VAL A 168 -2.04 -14.08 24.51
CA VAL A 168 -1.38 -12.80 24.22
C VAL A 168 -1.37 -11.91 25.46
N ILE A 169 -0.22 -11.79 26.15
CA ILE A 169 -0.05 -10.84 27.25
C ILE A 169 0.11 -9.41 26.71
N LYS A 170 0.87 -9.24 25.62
CA LYS A 170 1.11 -7.91 25.02
C LYS A 170 1.33 -8.04 23.53
N LYS A 171 0.45 -7.42 22.74
CA LYS A 171 0.60 -7.33 21.27
C LYS A 171 1.84 -6.51 20.91
N SER A 172 2.58 -6.96 19.91
CA SER A 172 3.68 -6.16 19.36
C SER A 172 3.16 -4.88 18.69
N ARG A 173 4.04 -3.92 18.45
CA ARG A 173 3.66 -2.69 17.73
C ARG A 173 3.19 -3.00 16.30
N TYR A 174 3.78 -4.00 15.66
CA TYR A 174 3.43 -4.45 14.31
C TYR A 174 2.09 -5.15 14.28
N GLU A 175 1.82 -6.03 15.24
CA GLU A 175 0.53 -6.71 15.37
C GLU A 175 -0.61 -5.70 15.54
N ARG A 176 -0.40 -4.66 16.36
CA ARG A 176 -1.37 -3.57 16.51
C ARG A 176 -1.56 -2.79 15.21
N LEU A 177 -0.48 -2.40 14.53
CA LEU A 177 -0.56 -1.68 13.27
C LEU A 177 -1.32 -2.49 12.22
N MET A 178 -1.00 -3.78 12.08
CA MET A 178 -1.68 -4.67 11.14
C MET A 178 -3.16 -4.83 11.44
N GLN A 179 -3.52 -5.03 12.70
CA GLN A 179 -4.92 -5.08 13.10
C GLN A 179 -5.63 -3.76 12.83
N ASP A 180 -5.00 -2.64 13.18
CA ASP A 180 -5.55 -1.32 12.93
C ASP A 180 -5.76 -1.04 11.44
N ILE A 181 -4.81 -1.43 10.58
CA ILE A 181 -4.93 -1.30 9.13
C ILE A 181 -5.99 -2.28 8.58
N LEU A 182 -5.96 -3.55 9.00
CA LEU A 182 -6.88 -4.57 8.51
C LEU A 182 -8.33 -4.30 8.96
N GLN A 183 -8.52 -3.72 10.14
CA GLN A 183 -9.82 -3.36 10.70
C GLN A 183 -10.27 -1.94 10.33
N SER A 184 -9.36 -1.11 9.79
CA SER A 184 -9.70 0.26 9.39
C SER A 184 -10.58 0.28 8.14
N GLY A 185 -11.24 1.42 7.91
CA GLY A 185 -12.04 1.69 6.70
C GLY A 185 -11.24 1.83 5.40
N VAL A 186 -10.04 1.25 5.30
CA VAL A 186 -9.24 1.22 4.07
C VAL A 186 -10.01 0.49 2.98
N LYS A 187 -10.20 1.16 1.85
CA LYS A 187 -11.01 0.63 0.74
C LYS A 187 -10.35 -0.57 0.06
N THR A 188 -9.04 -0.52 -0.14
CA THR A 188 -8.28 -1.61 -0.77
C THR A 188 -6.96 -1.82 -0.03
N LYS A 189 -6.65 -3.07 0.29
CA LYS A 189 -5.40 -3.49 0.94
C LYS A 189 -4.67 -4.47 0.04
N VAL A 190 -3.35 -4.32 -0.08
CA VAL A 190 -2.50 -5.23 -0.85
C VAL A 190 -1.35 -5.70 0.02
N LEU A 191 -1.16 -7.00 0.10
CA LEU A 191 -0.04 -7.64 0.78
C LEU A 191 0.85 -8.30 -0.28
N LEU A 192 2.14 -7.98 -0.23
CA LEU A 192 3.19 -8.56 -1.08
C LEU A 192 4.07 -9.49 -0.25
#